data_9269a1205e7f906fad287fa474fede2e
#
_entry.id   9269a1205e7f906fad287fa474fede2e
#
_cell.length_a   1.000
_cell.length_b   1.000
_cell.length_c   1.000
_cell.angle_alpha   90.00
_cell.angle_beta   90.00
_cell.angle_gamma   90.00
#
_symmetry.space_group_name_H-M   'P 1'
#
loop_
_entity.id
_entity.type
_entity.pdbx_description
1 polymer ?
#
loop_
_entity_poly.entity_id
_entity_poly.type
_entity_poly.pdbx_seq_one_letter_code
_entity_poly.pdbx_strand_id
1 'polypeptide(L)'
;MSELFFRTLSQGLQAFIPVAAACSWARATGRVKPLAAMRWGLVAGLVFTPAAGYLFQQSALQARWEASLAALAGGLALYFGRLVRRDVAGAEPSPAGAGWLIALAVATLLVVNRQTMEIAVVFKAVLDMRSRDAFIAIVGAIAASLALAYAYVHANRRASALVCARATAAFAGVFFLQCLVYAFHESAEAGFLPFHEMLHAASEPYGPDGVYGQYLTYLLLIVPVVAAATAATRSQIEAPRARFSGWVFARPLQAIGVVALVLAAGVIVLRAQNGAAGALSFGQASPAAASPTSAASAGIHLPAAMAGSRLLYRHTAGDAASSSLAIAALETPASNLLSVPFVCDRVSFAAGNGICLQTERGMFTSYKAVLFDERMQPRHTVKLEGSPSRTRISGDGRLGAVTVFVTGQTHGYSSSSFSTRTSLIDMASGEEITDLEQFTTWRNGVKVHAADFNFWGVTFARDSNAFYATLKTDGKTYLVQGDLGLRKLTILHENLECPSLSPNNRLIAFKKRTGPDLAPWRIYVLDLTTMVEHPIAGETRSVDDQLEWLDDEHVLYGMRRSSQSALSDVWVAAVDGTTPARVFVPEADSPIVVRTSSQAAQP
;
A
#
# COMPACT_ATOMS: atom_id res chain seq x y z
N MET A 1 -4.02 14.83 -0.51
CA MET A 1 -3.39 15.96 -1.25
C MET A 1 -1.93 16.15 -0.88
N SER A 2 -1.59 16.28 0.42
CA SER A 2 -0.19 16.38 0.88
C SER A 2 0.66 15.17 0.48
N GLU A 3 0.15 13.95 0.61
CA GLU A 3 0.86 12.72 0.24
C GLU A 3 1.25 12.70 -1.24
N LEU A 4 0.29 12.99 -2.13
CA LEU A 4 0.53 13.05 -3.57
C LEU A 4 1.60 14.07 -3.94
N PHE A 5 1.57 15.24 -3.28
CA PHE A 5 2.58 16.28 -3.43
C PHE A 5 3.96 15.78 -2.99
N PHE A 6 4.09 15.24 -1.78
CA PHE A 6 5.38 14.82 -1.24
C PHE A 6 5.95 13.58 -1.96
N ARG A 7 5.12 12.62 -2.35
CA ARG A 7 5.55 11.48 -3.16
C ARG A 7 6.09 11.96 -4.51
N THR A 8 5.34 12.78 -5.22
CA THR A 8 5.77 13.35 -6.52
C THR A 8 7.02 14.23 -6.37
N LEU A 9 7.11 15.03 -5.29
CA LEU A 9 8.29 15.84 -4.98
C LEU A 9 9.53 14.96 -4.76
N SER A 10 9.40 13.89 -3.97
CA SER A 10 10.49 12.94 -3.70
C SER A 10 11.00 12.30 -5.00
N GLN A 11 10.10 11.80 -5.84
CA GLN A 11 10.46 11.22 -7.15
C GLN A 11 11.11 12.26 -8.08
N GLY A 12 10.57 13.47 -8.13
CA GLY A 12 11.17 14.56 -8.89
C GLY A 12 12.57 14.93 -8.42
N LEU A 13 12.80 14.99 -7.11
CA LEU A 13 14.13 15.23 -6.54
C LEU A 13 15.12 14.10 -6.89
N GLN A 14 14.68 12.84 -6.82
CA GLN A 14 15.50 11.70 -7.23
C GLN A 14 15.85 11.72 -8.73
N ALA A 15 14.96 12.25 -9.57
CA ALA A 15 15.22 12.42 -11.00
C ALA A 15 16.20 13.57 -11.29
N PHE A 16 16.02 14.73 -10.65
CA PHE A 16 16.69 15.98 -11.07
C PHE A 16 17.95 16.32 -10.27
N ILE A 17 18.04 15.98 -8.98
CA ILE A 17 19.23 16.29 -8.15
C ILE A 17 20.50 15.57 -8.64
N PRO A 18 20.47 14.28 -9.08
CA PRO A 18 21.63 13.62 -9.65
C PRO A 18 22.19 14.36 -10.86
N VAL A 19 21.28 14.75 -11.76
CA VAL A 19 21.63 15.50 -12.97
C VAL A 19 22.18 16.88 -12.60
N ALA A 20 21.58 17.55 -11.63
CA ALA A 20 22.04 18.84 -11.14
C ALA A 20 23.45 18.76 -10.53
N ALA A 21 23.74 17.70 -9.74
CA ALA A 21 25.06 17.46 -9.16
C ALA A 21 26.11 17.21 -10.24
N ALA A 22 25.80 16.32 -11.20
CA ALA A 22 26.67 16.01 -12.33
C ALA A 22 26.93 17.25 -13.24
N CYS A 23 25.91 18.05 -13.50
CA CYS A 23 26.02 19.30 -14.24
C CYS A 23 26.89 20.34 -13.49
N SER A 24 26.79 20.40 -12.16
CA SER A 24 27.61 21.29 -11.33
C SER A 24 29.09 20.91 -11.40
N TRP A 25 29.40 19.60 -11.33
CA TRP A 25 30.75 19.08 -11.52
C TRP A 25 31.29 19.37 -12.91
N ALA A 26 30.53 19.05 -13.98
CA ALA A 26 30.97 19.28 -15.35
C ALA A 26 31.25 20.77 -15.66
N ARG A 27 30.44 21.66 -15.06
CA ARG A 27 30.66 23.11 -15.15
C ARG A 27 31.91 23.55 -14.40
N ALA A 28 32.08 23.08 -13.15
CA ALA A 28 33.22 23.45 -12.30
C ALA A 28 34.56 22.96 -12.87
N THR A 29 34.55 21.90 -13.69
CA THR A 29 35.72 21.36 -14.40
C THR A 29 35.88 21.89 -15.83
N GLY A 30 35.01 22.79 -16.29
CA GLY A 30 35.04 23.35 -17.65
C GLY A 30 34.68 22.39 -18.77
N ARG A 31 34.02 21.26 -18.46
CA ARG A 31 33.69 20.18 -19.42
C ARG A 31 32.39 20.46 -20.17
N VAL A 32 32.46 21.20 -21.27
CA VAL A 32 31.30 21.62 -22.06
C VAL A 32 30.58 20.44 -22.74
N LYS A 33 31.34 19.48 -23.33
CA LYS A 33 30.76 18.32 -24.05
C LYS A 33 29.97 17.38 -23.12
N PRO A 34 30.49 16.91 -21.95
CA PRO A 34 29.72 16.15 -20.97
C PRO A 34 28.50 16.89 -20.46
N LEU A 35 28.61 18.20 -20.20
CA LEU A 35 27.46 19.02 -19.78
C LEU A 35 26.36 19.04 -20.84
N ALA A 36 26.70 19.16 -22.11
CA ALA A 36 25.75 19.11 -23.22
C ALA A 36 25.08 17.72 -23.32
N ALA A 37 25.88 16.64 -23.22
CA ALA A 37 25.37 15.27 -23.27
C ALA A 37 24.35 15.01 -22.16
N MET A 38 24.62 15.40 -20.91
CA MET A 38 23.69 15.25 -19.78
C MET A 38 22.40 16.08 -19.96
N ARG A 39 22.52 17.30 -20.53
CA ARG A 39 21.33 18.12 -20.84
C ARG A 39 20.45 17.46 -21.90
N TRP A 40 21.04 16.93 -22.96
CA TRP A 40 20.30 16.19 -23.98
C TRP A 40 19.68 14.92 -23.43
N GLY A 41 20.38 14.18 -22.55
CA GLY A 41 19.83 13.02 -21.85
C GLY A 41 18.64 13.38 -20.96
N LEU A 42 18.71 14.51 -20.23
CA LEU A 42 17.60 15.02 -19.43
C LEU A 42 16.37 15.35 -20.29
N VAL A 43 16.57 16.12 -21.37
CA VAL A 43 15.47 16.50 -22.28
C VAL A 43 14.85 15.25 -22.92
N ALA A 44 15.67 14.34 -23.41
CA ALA A 44 15.20 13.09 -24.00
C ALA A 44 14.44 12.24 -22.96
N GLY A 45 14.95 12.11 -21.71
CA GLY A 45 14.30 11.42 -20.62
C GLY A 45 12.89 11.97 -20.35
N LEU A 46 12.75 13.29 -20.26
CA LEU A 46 11.45 13.94 -20.06
C LEU A 46 10.50 13.76 -21.24
N VAL A 47 11.00 13.82 -22.48
CA VAL A 47 10.19 13.61 -23.69
C VAL A 47 9.68 12.17 -23.79
N PHE A 48 10.52 11.20 -23.42
CA PHE A 48 10.13 9.77 -23.45
C PHE A 48 9.30 9.33 -22.25
N THR A 49 9.21 10.12 -21.18
CA THR A 49 8.48 9.79 -19.95
C THR A 49 7.04 9.33 -20.19
N PRO A 50 6.18 10.02 -20.98
CA PRO A 50 4.79 9.57 -21.19
C PRO A 50 4.70 8.21 -21.88
N ALA A 51 5.56 7.98 -22.89
CA ALA A 51 5.58 6.71 -23.61
C ALA A 51 6.09 5.58 -22.72
N ALA A 52 7.14 5.81 -21.92
CA ALA A 52 7.66 4.83 -20.97
C ALA A 52 6.64 4.50 -19.89
N GLY A 53 5.96 5.49 -19.31
CA GLY A 53 4.91 5.29 -18.32
C GLY A 53 3.72 4.48 -18.88
N TYR A 54 3.34 4.76 -20.12
CA TYR A 54 2.29 3.98 -20.79
C TYR A 54 2.70 2.53 -21.02
N LEU A 55 3.88 2.28 -21.57
CA LEU A 55 4.40 0.93 -21.83
C LEU A 55 4.58 0.15 -20.53
N PHE A 56 5.07 0.80 -19.48
CA PHE A 56 5.22 0.20 -18.16
C PHE A 56 3.86 -0.24 -17.59
N GLN A 57 2.85 0.63 -17.67
CA GLN A 57 1.51 0.33 -17.15
C GLN A 57 0.82 -0.81 -17.90
N GLN A 58 1.12 -1.00 -19.20
CA GLN A 58 0.60 -2.10 -20.02
C GLN A 58 1.39 -3.41 -19.86
N SER A 59 2.56 -3.37 -19.24
CA SER A 59 3.42 -4.53 -19.13
C SER A 59 2.92 -5.49 -18.03
N ALA A 60 2.79 -6.77 -18.36
CA ALA A 60 2.57 -7.85 -17.38
C ALA A 60 3.85 -8.21 -16.60
N LEU A 61 4.99 -7.57 -16.90
CA LEU A 61 6.32 -7.89 -16.35
C LEU A 61 6.91 -6.69 -15.60
N GLN A 62 6.09 -5.93 -14.87
CA GLN A 62 6.50 -4.67 -14.21
C GLN A 62 7.71 -4.87 -13.29
N ALA A 63 7.67 -5.84 -12.38
CA ALA A 63 8.78 -6.14 -11.46
C ALA A 63 10.10 -6.47 -12.19
N ARG A 64 10.03 -7.16 -13.35
CA ARG A 64 11.23 -7.43 -14.17
C ARG A 64 11.83 -6.17 -14.79
N TRP A 65 10.98 -5.25 -15.23
CA TRP A 65 11.43 -3.95 -15.73
C TRP A 65 12.06 -3.13 -14.61
N GLU A 66 11.42 -3.07 -13.44
CA GLU A 66 11.92 -2.32 -12.28
C GLU A 66 13.25 -2.86 -11.78
N ALA A 67 13.39 -4.18 -11.61
CA ALA A 67 14.64 -4.84 -11.25
C ALA A 67 15.77 -4.48 -12.24
N SER A 68 15.50 -4.62 -13.55
CA SER A 68 16.49 -4.40 -14.59
C SER A 68 16.91 -2.93 -14.68
N LEU A 69 15.96 -2.00 -14.63
CA LEU A 69 16.23 -0.56 -14.67
C LEU A 69 16.95 -0.08 -13.40
N ALA A 70 16.59 -0.61 -12.22
CA ALA A 70 17.27 -0.29 -10.97
C ALA A 70 18.74 -0.77 -10.99
N ALA A 71 18.99 -2.01 -11.42
CA ALA A 71 20.34 -2.56 -11.54
C ALA A 71 21.19 -1.75 -12.52
N LEU A 72 20.64 -1.41 -13.68
CA LEU A 72 21.31 -0.62 -14.71
C LEU A 72 21.61 0.80 -14.21
N ALA A 73 20.63 1.49 -13.62
CA ALA A 73 20.80 2.84 -13.08
C ALA A 73 21.85 2.87 -11.96
N GLY A 74 21.85 1.89 -11.06
CA GLY A 74 22.85 1.76 -10.02
C GLY A 74 24.26 1.53 -10.58
N GLY A 75 24.41 0.62 -11.53
CA GLY A 75 25.69 0.37 -12.22
C GLY A 75 26.25 1.60 -12.91
N LEU A 76 25.39 2.35 -13.62
CA LEU A 76 25.76 3.61 -14.28
C LEU A 76 26.17 4.69 -13.27
N ALA A 77 25.44 4.82 -12.15
CA ALA A 77 25.78 5.77 -11.08
C ALA A 77 27.13 5.46 -10.45
N LEU A 78 27.41 4.18 -10.17
CA LEU A 78 28.69 3.74 -9.63
C LEU A 78 29.84 4.03 -10.60
N TYR A 79 29.66 3.69 -11.87
CA TYR A 79 30.64 3.97 -12.93
C TYR A 79 30.92 5.48 -13.05
N PHE A 80 29.87 6.28 -13.08
CA PHE A 80 29.99 7.74 -13.15
C PHE A 80 30.68 8.32 -11.89
N GLY A 81 30.31 7.87 -10.70
CA GLY A 81 30.96 8.28 -9.45
C GLY A 81 32.45 7.97 -9.41
N ARG A 82 32.86 6.80 -9.95
CA ARG A 82 34.27 6.44 -10.11
C ARG A 82 35.01 7.36 -11.08
N LEU A 83 34.40 7.70 -12.21
CA LEU A 83 34.96 8.64 -13.18
C LEU A 83 35.20 10.02 -12.56
N VAL A 84 34.20 10.56 -11.87
CA VAL A 84 34.29 11.85 -11.18
C VAL A 84 35.43 11.85 -10.15
N ARG A 85 35.59 10.77 -9.37
CA ARG A 85 36.67 10.65 -8.38
C ARG A 85 38.05 10.58 -9.02
N ARG A 86 38.23 9.82 -10.12
CA ARG A 86 39.50 9.71 -10.84
C ARG A 86 39.91 11.04 -11.48
N ASP A 87 38.95 11.75 -12.04
CA ASP A 87 39.18 13.05 -12.66
C ASP A 87 39.74 14.09 -11.68
N VAL A 88 39.19 14.12 -10.45
CA VAL A 88 39.66 15.02 -9.39
C VAL A 88 41.01 14.62 -8.82
N ALA A 89 41.33 13.30 -8.86
CA ALA A 89 42.63 12.79 -8.40
C ALA A 89 43.77 13.02 -9.38
N GLY A 90 43.50 13.67 -10.52
CA GLY A 90 44.52 13.94 -11.55
C GLY A 90 44.97 12.69 -12.35
N ALA A 91 44.26 11.56 -12.19
CA ALA A 91 44.47 10.36 -12.98
C ALA A 91 43.80 10.55 -14.36
N GLU A 92 44.44 10.09 -15.40
CA GLU A 92 44.13 10.19 -16.84
C GLU A 92 42.84 10.90 -17.27
N PRO A 93 42.84 11.75 -18.30
CA PRO A 93 41.64 12.48 -18.73
C PRO A 93 40.54 11.49 -19.11
N SER A 94 39.32 11.75 -18.62
CA SER A 94 38.11 10.98 -18.99
C SER A 94 38.02 10.81 -20.50
N PRO A 95 37.61 9.62 -20.99
CA PRO A 95 37.50 9.39 -22.43
C PRO A 95 36.59 10.46 -23.05
N ALA A 96 37.12 11.21 -24.03
CA ALA A 96 36.40 12.30 -24.71
C ALA A 96 35.73 11.83 -26.02
N GLY A 97 35.68 10.53 -26.27
CA GLY A 97 35.13 9.96 -27.50
C GLY A 97 33.61 10.10 -27.62
N ALA A 98 33.09 10.14 -28.84
CA ALA A 98 31.67 10.27 -29.13
C ALA A 98 30.82 9.17 -28.42
N GLY A 99 31.32 7.94 -28.38
CA GLY A 99 30.64 6.82 -27.72
C GLY A 99 30.43 7.04 -26.23
N TRP A 100 31.40 7.63 -25.51
CA TRP A 100 31.25 7.95 -24.09
C TRP A 100 30.24 9.07 -23.86
N LEU A 101 30.18 10.08 -24.71
CA LEU A 101 29.19 11.16 -24.63
C LEU A 101 27.76 10.62 -24.84
N ILE A 102 27.59 9.71 -25.79
CA ILE A 102 26.33 9.02 -26.04
C ILE A 102 25.95 8.18 -24.80
N ALA A 103 26.89 7.39 -24.26
CA ALA A 103 26.65 6.59 -23.05
C ALA A 103 26.23 7.46 -21.86
N LEU A 104 26.85 8.64 -21.70
CA LEU A 104 26.48 9.59 -20.64
C LEU A 104 25.09 10.19 -20.86
N ALA A 105 24.72 10.52 -22.10
CA ALA A 105 23.37 10.98 -22.42
C ALA A 105 22.31 9.89 -22.16
N VAL A 106 22.60 8.66 -22.59
CA VAL A 106 21.71 7.49 -22.34
C VAL A 106 21.59 7.19 -20.84
N ALA A 107 22.68 7.22 -20.09
CA ALA A 107 22.66 7.03 -18.64
C ALA A 107 21.79 8.08 -17.94
N THR A 108 21.92 9.35 -18.35
CA THR A 108 21.10 10.44 -17.82
C THR A 108 19.63 10.24 -18.18
N LEU A 109 19.33 9.86 -19.42
CA LEU A 109 17.97 9.53 -19.88
C LEU A 109 17.37 8.42 -19.01
N LEU A 110 18.09 7.32 -18.79
CA LEU A 110 17.59 6.17 -18.02
C LEU A 110 17.33 6.51 -16.55
N VAL A 111 18.24 7.27 -15.91
CA VAL A 111 18.07 7.70 -14.51
C VAL A 111 16.85 8.62 -14.37
N VAL A 112 16.68 9.56 -15.27
CA VAL A 112 15.53 10.49 -15.28
C VAL A 112 14.24 9.71 -15.56
N ASN A 113 14.24 8.91 -16.63
CA ASN A 113 13.04 8.22 -17.11
C ASN A 113 12.50 7.22 -16.07
N ARG A 114 13.39 6.49 -15.37
CA ARG A 114 12.97 5.57 -14.29
C ARG A 114 12.10 6.27 -13.24
N GLN A 115 12.51 7.43 -12.77
CA GLN A 115 11.76 8.16 -11.72
C GLN A 115 10.55 8.91 -12.27
N THR A 116 10.67 9.49 -13.46
CA THR A 116 9.57 10.26 -14.06
C THR A 116 8.49 9.37 -14.66
N MET A 117 8.77 8.12 -14.98
CA MET A 117 7.80 7.12 -15.42
C MET A 117 6.71 6.90 -14.34
N GLU A 118 7.09 6.76 -13.08
CA GLU A 118 6.15 6.64 -11.96
C GLU A 118 5.31 7.91 -11.81
N ILE A 119 5.94 9.10 -11.95
CA ILE A 119 5.21 10.38 -11.97
C ILE A 119 4.18 10.41 -13.10
N ALA A 120 4.53 9.89 -14.29
CA ALA A 120 3.62 9.88 -15.44
C ALA A 120 2.41 8.97 -15.21
N VAL A 121 2.59 7.81 -14.57
CA VAL A 121 1.49 6.89 -14.18
C VAL A 121 0.53 7.59 -13.21
N VAL A 122 1.07 8.21 -12.16
CA VAL A 122 0.28 8.95 -11.17
C VAL A 122 -0.43 10.14 -11.81
N PHE A 123 0.26 10.89 -12.69
CA PHE A 123 -0.30 12.03 -13.41
C PHE A 123 -1.48 11.63 -14.29
N LYS A 124 -1.35 10.51 -15.03
CA LYS A 124 -2.45 9.95 -15.83
C LYS A 124 -3.65 9.60 -14.95
N ALA A 125 -3.45 8.89 -13.82
CA ALA A 125 -4.52 8.54 -12.90
C ALA A 125 -5.27 9.78 -12.39
N VAL A 126 -4.55 10.87 -12.11
CA VAL A 126 -5.16 12.14 -11.68
C VAL A 126 -5.95 12.83 -12.80
N LEU A 127 -5.47 12.75 -14.05
CA LEU A 127 -6.23 13.24 -15.20
C LEU A 127 -7.53 12.46 -15.38
N ASP A 128 -7.49 11.13 -15.24
CA ASP A 128 -8.66 10.25 -15.35
C ASP A 128 -9.69 10.56 -14.24
N MET A 129 -9.25 10.86 -13.02
CA MET A 129 -10.10 11.26 -11.88
C MET A 129 -10.65 12.70 -12.01
N ARG A 130 -10.18 13.52 -12.95
CA ARG A 130 -10.54 14.94 -13.14
C ARG A 130 -10.46 15.80 -11.87
N SER A 131 -9.60 15.44 -10.93
CA SER A 131 -9.39 16.16 -9.67
C SER A 131 -8.47 17.37 -9.89
N ARG A 132 -9.03 18.58 -9.81
CA ARG A 132 -8.27 19.83 -9.92
C ARG A 132 -7.19 19.96 -8.86
N ASP A 133 -7.51 19.60 -7.63
CA ASP A 133 -6.58 19.75 -6.50
C ASP A 133 -5.42 18.74 -6.59
N ALA A 134 -5.69 17.51 -7.03
CA ALA A 134 -4.66 16.52 -7.28
C ALA A 134 -3.72 16.95 -8.43
N PHE A 135 -4.28 17.52 -9.49
CA PHE A 135 -3.50 18.09 -10.59
C PHE A 135 -2.57 19.22 -10.11
N ILE A 136 -3.08 20.16 -9.31
CA ILE A 136 -2.28 21.25 -8.73
C ILE A 136 -1.16 20.70 -7.84
N ALA A 137 -1.44 19.66 -7.04
CA ALA A 137 -0.43 19.03 -6.18
C ALA A 137 0.72 18.42 -6.99
N ILE A 138 0.43 17.66 -8.05
CA ILE A 138 1.48 17.05 -8.90
C ILE A 138 2.28 18.12 -9.63
N VAL A 139 1.61 19.05 -10.30
CA VAL A 139 2.29 20.12 -11.04
C VAL A 139 3.14 20.98 -10.09
N GLY A 140 2.60 21.31 -8.91
CA GLY A 140 3.33 22.03 -7.88
C GLY A 140 4.56 21.27 -7.37
N ALA A 141 4.46 19.96 -7.16
CA ALA A 141 5.58 19.13 -6.73
C ALA A 141 6.68 19.02 -7.80
N ILE A 142 6.30 18.85 -9.08
CA ILE A 142 7.27 18.86 -10.20
C ILE A 142 7.97 20.21 -10.28
N ALA A 143 7.22 21.31 -10.23
CA ALA A 143 7.79 22.66 -10.25
C ALA A 143 8.73 22.89 -9.06
N ALA A 144 8.36 22.45 -7.85
CA ALA A 144 9.20 22.56 -6.66
C ALA A 144 10.49 21.74 -6.79
N SER A 145 10.43 20.52 -7.32
CA SER A 145 11.61 19.67 -7.52
C SER A 145 12.59 20.28 -8.55
N LEU A 146 12.07 20.84 -9.62
CA LEU A 146 12.88 21.56 -10.62
C LEU A 146 13.50 22.83 -10.03
N ALA A 147 12.73 23.58 -9.24
CA ALA A 147 13.23 24.80 -8.58
C ALA A 147 14.35 24.48 -7.58
N LEU A 148 14.22 23.39 -6.81
CA LEU A 148 15.25 22.93 -5.87
C LEU A 148 16.51 22.44 -6.62
N ALA A 149 16.37 21.71 -7.71
CA ALA A 149 17.49 21.30 -8.57
C ALA A 149 18.19 22.51 -9.19
N TYR A 150 17.44 23.49 -9.65
CA TYR A 150 17.99 24.75 -10.14
C TYR A 150 18.72 25.55 -9.05
N ALA A 151 18.12 25.64 -7.86
CA ALA A 151 18.72 26.29 -6.70
C ALA A 151 20.04 25.62 -6.30
N TYR A 152 20.09 24.28 -6.32
CA TYR A 152 21.31 23.51 -6.09
C TYR A 152 22.42 23.88 -7.10
N VAL A 153 22.11 23.87 -8.42
CA VAL A 153 23.08 24.28 -9.46
C VAL A 153 23.52 25.73 -9.27
N HIS A 154 22.60 26.63 -8.91
CA HIS A 154 22.90 28.05 -8.70
C HIS A 154 23.80 28.27 -7.49
N ALA A 155 23.50 27.62 -6.36
CA ALA A 155 24.32 27.69 -5.13
C ALA A 155 25.77 27.19 -5.38
N ASN A 156 25.90 26.17 -6.21
CA ASN A 156 27.21 25.58 -6.55
C ASN A 156 27.96 26.30 -7.69
N ARG A 157 27.46 27.41 -8.23
CA ARG A 157 28.13 28.14 -9.32
C ARG A 157 29.54 28.61 -8.98
N ARG A 158 29.82 28.88 -7.71
CA ARG A 158 31.14 29.36 -7.21
C ARG A 158 31.89 28.28 -6.42
N ALA A 159 31.34 27.08 -6.34
CA ALA A 159 31.98 25.95 -5.67
C ALA A 159 33.18 25.45 -6.47
N SER A 160 34.24 25.01 -5.78
CA SER A 160 35.41 24.43 -6.45
C SER A 160 35.05 23.08 -7.09
N ALA A 161 35.85 22.66 -8.10
CA ALA A 161 35.70 21.38 -8.76
C ALA A 161 35.72 20.22 -7.75
N LEU A 162 36.57 20.32 -6.73
CA LEU A 162 36.68 19.31 -5.65
C LEU A 162 35.39 19.18 -4.84
N VAL A 163 34.75 20.32 -4.48
CA VAL A 163 33.48 20.33 -3.73
C VAL A 163 32.38 19.67 -4.56
N CYS A 164 32.24 20.08 -5.83
CA CYS A 164 31.25 19.51 -6.74
C CYS A 164 31.49 18.01 -6.97
N ALA A 165 32.73 17.58 -7.11
CA ALA A 165 33.08 16.17 -7.31
C ALA A 165 32.77 15.31 -6.08
N ARG A 166 33.10 15.78 -4.87
CA ARG A 166 32.80 15.06 -3.63
C ARG A 166 31.31 14.92 -3.42
N ALA A 167 30.54 15.98 -3.63
CA ALA A 167 29.08 15.94 -3.55
C ALA A 167 28.48 14.96 -4.58
N THR A 168 28.95 15.01 -5.83
CA THR A 168 28.51 14.10 -6.89
C THR A 168 28.87 12.65 -6.60
N ALA A 169 30.09 12.39 -6.11
CA ALA A 169 30.53 11.03 -5.76
C ALA A 169 29.77 10.47 -4.53
N ALA A 170 29.50 11.30 -3.53
CA ALA A 170 28.69 10.91 -2.36
C ALA A 170 27.25 10.57 -2.78
N PHE A 171 26.65 11.42 -3.64
CA PHE A 171 25.34 11.14 -4.20
C PHE A 171 25.33 9.81 -4.98
N ALA A 172 26.28 9.61 -5.90
CA ALA A 172 26.38 8.41 -6.71
C ALA A 172 26.52 7.14 -5.84
N GLY A 173 27.23 7.24 -4.69
CA GLY A 173 27.39 6.13 -3.76
C GLY A 173 26.07 5.76 -3.05
N VAL A 174 25.33 6.74 -2.54
CA VAL A 174 24.03 6.52 -1.89
C VAL A 174 22.99 6.04 -2.90
N PHE A 175 22.97 6.64 -4.09
CA PHE A 175 22.05 6.24 -5.16
C PHE A 175 22.33 4.82 -5.65
N PHE A 176 23.61 4.43 -5.77
CA PHE A 176 23.98 3.05 -6.08
C PHE A 176 23.47 2.08 -5.02
N LEU A 177 23.65 2.41 -3.73
CA LEU A 177 23.14 1.57 -2.63
C LEU A 177 21.62 1.43 -2.68
N GLN A 178 20.91 2.52 -2.90
CA GLN A 178 19.45 2.50 -3.06
C GLN A 178 19.03 1.63 -4.25
N CYS A 179 19.65 1.82 -5.41
CA CYS A 179 19.37 1.03 -6.61
C CYS A 179 19.69 -0.46 -6.40
N LEU A 180 20.75 -0.79 -5.65
CA LEU A 180 21.12 -2.18 -5.35
C LEU A 180 20.03 -2.86 -4.48
N VAL A 181 19.57 -2.17 -3.45
CA VAL A 181 18.52 -2.67 -2.54
C VAL A 181 17.20 -2.85 -3.31
N TYR A 182 16.82 -1.86 -4.13
CA TYR A 182 15.60 -1.95 -4.93
C TYR A 182 15.71 -3.02 -6.02
N ALA A 183 16.84 -3.13 -6.70
CA ALA A 183 17.04 -4.18 -7.70
C ALA A 183 16.99 -5.58 -7.07
N PHE A 184 17.49 -5.74 -5.85
CA PHE A 184 17.39 -7.01 -5.11
C PHE A 184 15.93 -7.33 -4.78
N HIS A 185 15.17 -6.37 -4.21
CA HIS A 185 13.76 -6.51 -3.87
C HIS A 185 12.92 -6.87 -5.10
N GLU A 186 13.02 -6.07 -6.16
CA GLU A 186 12.31 -6.30 -7.43
C GLU A 186 12.72 -7.61 -8.13
N SER A 187 13.99 -8.02 -7.99
CA SER A 187 14.46 -9.31 -8.53
C SER A 187 13.87 -10.49 -7.77
N ALA A 188 13.66 -10.34 -6.48
CA ALA A 188 12.94 -11.34 -5.68
C ALA A 188 11.46 -11.38 -6.08
N GLU A 189 10.80 -10.23 -6.23
CA GLU A 189 9.40 -10.16 -6.71
C GLU A 189 9.25 -10.75 -8.13
N ALA A 190 10.18 -10.44 -9.02
CA ALA A 190 10.19 -10.95 -10.40
C ALA A 190 10.47 -12.46 -10.52
N GLY A 191 10.84 -13.13 -9.44
CA GLY A 191 11.20 -14.55 -9.44
C GLY A 191 12.57 -14.85 -10.05
N PHE A 192 13.49 -13.87 -10.11
CA PHE A 192 14.84 -14.08 -10.62
C PHE A 192 15.79 -14.76 -9.63
N LEU A 193 15.45 -14.76 -8.33
CA LEU A 193 16.28 -15.30 -7.27
C LEU A 193 15.76 -16.64 -6.76
N PRO A 194 16.62 -17.59 -6.36
CA PRO A 194 16.19 -18.79 -5.62
C PRO A 194 15.57 -18.34 -4.28
N PHE A 195 14.54 -19.04 -3.79
CA PHE A 195 13.78 -18.65 -2.59
C PHE A 195 13.16 -17.25 -2.69
N HIS A 196 12.79 -16.83 -3.90
CA HIS A 196 12.32 -15.48 -4.23
C HIS A 196 11.18 -14.99 -3.33
N GLU A 197 10.23 -15.84 -2.97
CA GLU A 197 9.10 -15.49 -2.09
C GLU A 197 9.58 -15.06 -0.68
N MET A 198 10.48 -15.85 -0.09
CA MET A 198 11.06 -15.54 1.22
C MET A 198 11.94 -14.28 1.17
N LEU A 199 12.74 -14.13 0.10
CA LEU A 199 13.63 -12.99 -0.07
C LEU A 199 12.82 -11.71 -0.36
N HIS A 200 11.74 -11.79 -1.13
CA HIS A 200 10.84 -10.67 -1.36
C HIS A 200 10.21 -10.20 -0.04
N ALA A 201 9.60 -11.11 0.73
CA ALA A 201 9.02 -10.80 2.04
C ALA A 201 10.03 -10.19 3.02
N ALA A 202 11.27 -10.73 3.07
CA ALA A 202 12.32 -10.21 3.93
C ALA A 202 12.85 -8.84 3.48
N SER A 203 12.79 -8.53 2.18
CA SER A 203 13.25 -7.25 1.61
C SER A 203 12.18 -6.17 1.53
N GLU A 204 10.90 -6.49 1.75
CA GLU A 204 9.77 -5.55 1.72
C GLU A 204 10.00 -4.25 2.52
N PRO A 205 10.51 -4.28 3.78
CA PRO A 205 10.78 -3.04 4.52
C PRO A 205 11.85 -2.15 3.87
N TYR A 206 12.66 -2.68 2.97
CA TYR A 206 13.75 -1.99 2.28
C TYR A 206 13.38 -1.60 0.84
N GLY A 207 12.24 -2.08 0.33
CA GLY A 207 11.69 -1.73 -0.98
C GLY A 207 11.35 -0.24 -1.11
N PRO A 208 10.95 0.22 -2.31
CA PRO A 208 10.65 1.65 -2.56
C PRO A 208 9.61 2.24 -1.61
N ASP A 209 8.59 1.47 -1.27
CA ASP A 209 7.49 1.87 -0.39
C ASP A 209 7.72 1.46 1.08
N GLY A 210 8.77 0.70 1.37
CA GLY A 210 9.14 0.24 2.70
C GLY A 210 9.72 1.35 3.58
N VAL A 211 9.64 1.18 4.91
CA VAL A 211 10.10 2.17 5.90
C VAL A 211 11.59 2.52 5.72
N TYR A 212 12.44 1.51 5.54
CA TYR A 212 13.88 1.73 5.35
C TYR A 212 14.22 2.24 3.94
N GLY A 213 13.44 1.88 2.91
CA GLY A 213 13.57 2.43 1.57
C GLY A 213 13.34 3.94 1.54
N GLN A 214 12.38 4.43 2.32
CA GLN A 214 12.15 5.87 2.50
C GLN A 214 13.32 6.57 3.20
N TYR A 215 13.94 5.95 4.21
CA TYR A 215 15.16 6.51 4.82
C TYR A 215 16.32 6.60 3.83
N LEU A 216 16.49 5.61 2.94
CA LEU A 216 17.48 5.70 1.85
C LEU A 216 17.21 6.87 0.92
N THR A 217 15.95 7.17 0.64
CA THR A 217 15.55 8.35 -0.16
C THR A 217 15.92 9.65 0.55
N TYR A 218 15.69 9.77 1.87
CA TYR A 218 16.12 10.96 2.63
C TYR A 218 17.64 11.09 2.68
N LEU A 219 18.38 9.99 2.84
CA LEU A 219 19.85 10.00 2.78
C LEU A 219 20.35 10.45 1.41
N LEU A 220 19.67 10.09 0.33
CA LEU A 220 19.99 10.51 -1.01
C LEU A 220 19.94 12.04 -1.17
N LEU A 221 19.04 12.71 -0.45
CA LEU A 221 18.92 14.17 -0.48
C LEU A 221 19.90 14.85 0.48
N ILE A 222 20.14 14.29 1.67
CA ILE A 222 20.94 14.91 2.73
C ILE A 222 22.45 14.75 2.49
N VAL A 223 22.90 13.55 2.11
CA VAL A 223 24.33 13.21 2.00
C VAL A 223 25.10 14.11 1.02
N PRO A 224 24.61 14.42 -0.20
CA PRO A 224 25.30 15.32 -1.11
C PRO A 224 25.42 16.75 -0.57
N VAL A 225 24.40 17.23 0.16
CA VAL A 225 24.40 18.57 0.76
C VAL A 225 25.43 18.65 1.88
N VAL A 226 25.48 17.65 2.74
CA VAL A 226 26.48 17.54 3.81
C VAL A 226 27.89 17.41 3.25
N ALA A 227 28.06 16.58 2.19
CA ALA A 227 29.36 16.41 1.53
C ALA A 227 29.85 17.72 0.87
N ALA A 228 28.95 18.48 0.26
CA ALA A 228 29.27 19.79 -0.29
C ALA A 228 29.66 20.80 0.81
N ALA A 229 28.89 20.86 1.90
CA ALA A 229 29.14 21.76 3.02
C ALA A 229 30.48 21.46 3.71
N THR A 230 30.76 20.19 4.00
CA THR A 230 32.04 19.77 4.64
C THR A 230 33.24 19.99 3.72
N ALA A 231 33.09 19.79 2.41
CA ALA A 231 34.15 20.07 1.47
C ALA A 231 34.43 21.58 1.33
N ALA A 232 33.39 22.41 1.37
CA ALA A 232 33.53 23.86 1.34
C ALA A 232 34.22 24.41 2.60
N THR A 233 33.89 23.90 3.78
CA THR A 233 34.54 24.30 5.04
C THR A 233 36.02 23.90 5.07
N ARG A 234 36.38 22.69 4.64
CA ARG A 234 37.80 22.24 4.57
C ARG A 234 38.62 23.08 3.61
N SER A 235 38.10 23.42 2.45
CA SER A 235 38.81 24.28 1.48
C SER A 235 39.08 25.68 2.00
N GLN A 236 38.31 26.19 2.95
CA GLN A 236 38.54 27.48 3.62
C GLN A 236 39.61 27.40 4.73
N ILE A 237 39.74 26.25 5.40
CA ILE A 237 40.73 26.03 6.46
C ILE A 237 42.13 25.84 5.87
N GLU A 238 42.25 25.24 4.69
CA GLU A 238 43.50 24.96 3.99
C GLU A 238 44.03 26.15 3.15
N ALA A 239 43.24 27.20 2.94
CA ALA A 239 43.67 28.39 2.23
C ALA A 239 44.62 29.25 3.12
N PRO A 240 45.79 29.71 2.61
CA PRO A 240 46.68 30.60 3.37
C PRO A 240 45.93 31.86 3.73
N ARG A 241 46.12 32.33 4.99
CA ARG A 241 45.46 33.49 5.58
C ARG A 241 45.74 34.76 4.77
N ALA A 242 44.99 35.02 3.72
CA ALA A 242 44.89 36.32 3.07
C ALA A 242 43.81 37.14 3.78
N ARG A 243 44.12 38.42 4.09
CA ARG A 243 43.36 39.40 4.85
C ARG A 243 41.84 39.32 4.62
N PHE A 244 41.10 39.00 5.65
CA PHE A 244 39.67 38.90 5.65
C PHE A 244 38.99 40.27 5.70
N SER A 245 38.24 40.65 4.70
CA SER A 245 37.19 41.64 4.78
C SER A 245 35.88 40.97 5.24
N GLY A 246 35.16 41.56 6.21
CA GLY A 246 34.05 41.02 6.98
C GLY A 246 32.80 40.52 6.21
N TRP A 247 32.87 40.39 4.87
CA TRP A 247 31.75 39.92 4.01
C TRP A 247 31.72 38.41 3.78
N VAL A 248 32.78 37.69 4.16
CA VAL A 248 32.92 36.26 3.86
C VAL A 248 32.20 35.38 4.88
N PHE A 249 31.87 35.91 6.08
CA PHE A 249 31.20 35.14 7.13
C PHE A 249 29.68 34.94 6.92
N ALA A 250 29.01 35.75 6.09
CA ALA A 250 27.56 35.64 5.90
C ALA A 250 27.13 34.47 5.00
N ARG A 251 28.01 33.91 4.18
CA ARG A 251 27.66 32.91 3.17
C ARG A 251 27.69 31.46 3.61
N PRO A 252 28.65 30.98 4.44
CA PRO A 252 28.56 29.65 5.04
C PRO A 252 27.36 29.55 6.00
N LEU A 253 27.00 30.65 6.68
CA LEU A 253 25.78 30.70 7.50
C LEU A 253 24.49 30.56 6.67
N GLN A 254 24.46 31.07 5.44
CA GLN A 254 23.32 30.84 4.53
C GLN A 254 23.24 29.38 4.04
N ALA A 255 24.37 28.73 3.75
CA ALA A 255 24.40 27.30 3.41
C ALA A 255 24.02 26.43 4.64
N ILE A 256 24.52 26.77 5.82
CA ILE A 256 24.13 26.16 7.10
C ILE A 256 22.65 26.44 7.38
N GLY A 257 22.15 27.65 7.08
CA GLY A 257 20.74 28.01 7.20
C GLY A 257 19.82 27.19 6.28
N VAL A 258 20.24 26.92 5.04
CA VAL A 258 19.49 26.06 4.12
C VAL A 258 19.52 24.59 4.60
N VAL A 259 20.67 24.10 5.07
CA VAL A 259 20.79 22.77 5.67
C VAL A 259 19.96 22.69 6.96
N ALA A 260 20.01 23.71 7.80
CA ALA A 260 19.20 23.79 9.03
C ALA A 260 17.70 23.90 8.70
N LEU A 261 17.31 24.58 7.62
CA LEU A 261 15.92 24.68 7.16
C LEU A 261 15.43 23.34 6.58
N VAL A 262 16.26 22.62 5.84
CA VAL A 262 15.95 21.27 5.33
C VAL A 262 15.89 20.26 6.47
N LEU A 263 16.82 20.34 7.44
CA LEU A 263 16.80 19.51 8.64
C LEU A 263 15.64 19.89 9.58
N ALA A 264 15.32 21.17 9.73
CA ALA A 264 14.17 21.64 10.50
C ALA A 264 12.85 21.23 9.83
N ALA A 265 12.75 21.34 8.51
CA ALA A 265 11.61 20.82 7.75
C ALA A 265 11.50 19.30 7.90
N GLY A 266 12.61 18.56 7.83
CA GLY A 266 12.66 17.13 8.11
C GLY A 266 12.26 16.78 9.55
N VAL A 267 12.74 17.53 10.53
CA VAL A 267 12.38 17.38 11.97
C VAL A 267 10.93 17.79 12.23
N ILE A 268 10.42 18.83 11.56
CA ILE A 268 9.00 19.24 11.66
C ILE A 268 8.11 18.16 11.06
N VAL A 269 8.49 17.56 9.93
CA VAL A 269 7.80 16.42 9.32
C VAL A 269 7.86 15.20 10.24
N LEU A 270 9.03 14.88 10.83
CA LEU A 270 9.19 13.78 11.80
C LEU A 270 8.42 14.05 13.10
N ARG A 271 8.35 15.29 13.61
CA ARG A 271 7.56 15.65 14.80
C ARG A 271 6.06 15.69 14.52
N ALA A 272 5.64 16.11 13.34
CA ALA A 272 4.24 16.00 12.93
C ALA A 272 3.78 14.54 12.83
N GLN A 273 4.69 13.63 12.49
CA GLN A 273 4.45 12.19 12.47
C GLN A 273 4.43 11.56 13.87
N ASN A 274 5.34 12.00 14.76
CA ASN A 274 5.43 11.49 16.15
C ASN A 274 4.47 12.20 17.12
N GLY A 275 3.90 13.33 16.76
CA GLY A 275 2.91 14.05 17.55
C GLY A 275 1.53 13.39 17.59
N ALA A 276 1.30 12.36 16.77
CA ALA A 276 0.10 11.53 16.83
C ALA A 276 0.22 10.32 17.79
N ALA A 277 1.42 10.08 18.35
CA ALA A 277 1.67 8.98 19.26
C ALA A 277 2.34 9.49 20.53
N GLY A 278 1.59 10.13 21.43
CA GLY A 278 2.11 10.46 22.75
C GLY A 278 1.65 11.80 23.33
N ALA A 279 0.38 11.96 23.62
CA ALA A 279 -0.09 12.99 24.52
C ALA A 279 0.11 12.53 25.97
N LEU A 280 1.27 12.83 26.56
CA LEU A 280 1.39 12.91 28.01
C LEU A 280 1.17 14.35 28.42
N SER A 281 0.17 14.51 29.26
CA SER A 281 -0.32 15.73 29.87
C SER A 281 0.74 16.59 30.54
N PHE A 282 0.75 17.89 30.25
CA PHE A 282 0.97 18.96 31.24
C PHE A 282 0.09 20.14 30.87
N GLY A 283 -0.80 20.51 31.78
CA GLY A 283 -1.73 21.58 31.61
C GLY A 283 -1.07 22.96 31.67
N GLN A 284 -1.60 23.92 30.93
CA GLN A 284 -2.08 25.20 31.35
C GLN A 284 -2.69 25.99 30.18
N ALA A 285 -3.69 26.75 30.50
CA ALA A 285 -4.69 27.53 29.84
C ALA A 285 -4.28 28.43 28.67
N SER A 286 -5.09 28.33 27.58
CA SER A 286 -5.79 29.34 26.73
C SER A 286 -5.07 30.56 26.14
N PRO A 287 -5.43 31.07 24.91
CA PRO A 287 -6.82 31.29 24.51
C PRO A 287 -7.21 30.80 23.09
N ALA A 288 -8.50 30.75 22.90
CA ALA A 288 -9.32 30.28 21.79
C ALA A 288 -8.88 30.74 20.39
N ALA A 289 -8.67 29.76 19.50
CA ALA A 289 -8.93 29.87 18.09
C ALA A 289 -10.01 28.84 17.73
N ALA A 290 -11.03 29.30 17.03
CA ALA A 290 -12.25 28.57 16.73
C ALA A 290 -11.98 27.18 16.15
N SER A 291 -12.32 26.14 16.88
CA SER A 291 -12.46 24.79 16.37
C SER A 291 -13.61 24.76 15.37
N PRO A 292 -13.48 24.04 14.25
CA PRO A 292 -14.67 23.69 13.48
C PRO A 292 -15.55 22.88 14.42
N THR A 293 -16.73 23.37 14.64
CA THR A 293 -17.82 22.76 15.38
C THR A 293 -17.87 21.27 15.05
N SER A 294 -17.54 20.43 16.03
CA SER A 294 -17.96 19.04 16.07
C SER A 294 -19.48 19.08 16.01
N ALA A 295 -20.05 18.90 14.82
CA ALA A 295 -21.41 18.46 14.73
C ALA A 295 -21.44 17.12 15.48
N ALA A 296 -22.00 17.12 16.67
CA ALA A 296 -22.41 15.91 17.35
C ALA A 296 -23.22 15.14 16.33
N SER A 297 -22.65 14.04 15.82
CA SER A 297 -23.30 13.18 14.83
C SER A 297 -24.53 12.61 15.52
N ALA A 298 -25.69 13.20 15.24
CA ALA A 298 -26.97 12.60 15.57
C ALA A 298 -26.94 11.21 14.93
N GLY A 299 -27.12 10.16 15.77
CA GLY A 299 -27.11 8.77 15.29
C GLY A 299 -28.07 8.63 14.12
N ILE A 300 -27.74 7.80 13.15
CA ILE A 300 -28.59 7.55 12.01
C ILE A 300 -29.87 6.88 12.50
N HIS A 301 -30.99 7.58 12.32
CA HIS A 301 -32.31 6.97 12.50
C HIS A 301 -32.64 6.19 11.22
N LEU A 302 -32.67 4.85 11.33
CA LEU A 302 -33.13 4.02 10.23
C LEU A 302 -34.59 4.33 9.92
N PRO A 303 -34.98 4.59 8.66
CA PRO A 303 -36.37 4.72 8.27
C PRO A 303 -37.19 3.48 8.68
N ALA A 304 -38.46 3.64 9.01
CA ALA A 304 -39.34 2.53 9.38
C ALA A 304 -39.34 1.40 8.33
N ALA A 305 -39.20 1.74 7.05
CA ALA A 305 -39.05 0.76 5.96
C ALA A 305 -37.79 -0.09 6.04
N MET A 306 -36.79 0.26 6.86
CA MET A 306 -35.55 -0.48 7.09
C MET A 306 -35.48 -1.13 8.48
N ALA A 307 -36.58 -1.13 9.23
CA ALA A 307 -36.66 -1.78 10.55
C ALA A 307 -36.66 -3.31 10.46
N GLY A 308 -36.95 -3.87 9.28
CA GLY A 308 -36.88 -5.31 8.96
C GLY A 308 -35.48 -5.82 8.65
N SER A 309 -35.41 -6.97 8.00
CA SER A 309 -34.17 -7.52 7.49
C SER A 309 -33.58 -6.58 6.44
N ARG A 310 -32.29 -6.35 6.51
CA ARG A 310 -31.60 -5.36 5.68
C ARG A 310 -30.27 -5.88 5.17
N LEU A 311 -29.82 -5.26 4.09
CA LEU A 311 -28.51 -5.50 3.49
C LEU A 311 -27.63 -4.29 3.77
N LEU A 312 -26.43 -4.54 4.34
CA LEU A 312 -25.34 -3.60 4.38
C LEU A 312 -24.36 -3.97 3.28
N TYR A 313 -23.79 -2.98 2.58
CA TYR A 313 -22.79 -3.22 1.56
C TYR A 313 -21.96 -1.97 1.29
N ARG A 314 -20.81 -2.14 0.66
CA ARG A 314 -19.99 -1.05 0.18
C ARG A 314 -20.49 -0.60 -1.19
N HIS A 315 -20.78 0.70 -1.34
CA HIS A 315 -21.15 1.30 -2.63
C HIS A 315 -19.91 1.49 -3.50
N THR A 316 -19.96 1.09 -4.77
CA THR A 316 -18.80 1.11 -5.67
C THR A 316 -18.95 2.02 -6.88
N ALA A 317 -20.09 2.74 -7.04
CA ALA A 317 -20.26 3.71 -8.12
C ALA A 317 -19.18 4.80 -8.05
N GLY A 318 -18.85 5.38 -9.21
CA GLY A 318 -17.84 6.43 -9.32
C GLY A 318 -18.32 7.83 -8.90
N ASP A 319 -19.29 7.91 -7.99
CA ASP A 319 -19.87 9.13 -7.46
C ASP A 319 -19.23 9.57 -6.12
N ALA A 320 -19.76 10.64 -5.52
CA ALA A 320 -19.28 11.17 -4.25
C ALA A 320 -19.46 10.18 -3.06
N ALA A 321 -20.34 9.18 -3.19
CA ALA A 321 -20.59 8.15 -2.19
C ALA A 321 -19.72 6.89 -2.40
N SER A 322 -18.83 6.88 -3.39
CA SER A 322 -17.93 5.75 -3.68
C SER A 322 -17.15 5.29 -2.46
N SER A 323 -17.17 3.98 -2.21
CA SER A 323 -16.60 3.31 -1.04
C SER A 323 -17.33 3.58 0.29
N SER A 324 -18.43 4.36 0.30
CA SER A 324 -19.26 4.52 1.50
C SER A 324 -20.06 3.25 1.80
N LEU A 325 -20.37 3.07 3.09
CA LEU A 325 -21.30 2.03 3.52
C LEU A 325 -22.73 2.43 3.15
N ALA A 326 -23.47 1.49 2.60
CA ALA A 326 -24.85 1.65 2.21
C ALA A 326 -25.74 0.64 2.93
N ILE A 327 -26.97 1.06 3.26
CA ILE A 327 -27.99 0.23 3.90
C ILE A 327 -29.22 0.23 3.01
N ALA A 328 -29.79 -0.94 2.74
CA ALA A 328 -31.02 -1.10 1.99
C ALA A 328 -31.93 -2.15 2.65
N ALA A 329 -33.23 -2.07 2.43
CA ALA A 329 -34.15 -3.13 2.80
C ALA A 329 -33.85 -4.39 1.97
N LEU A 330 -33.86 -5.57 2.61
CA LEU A 330 -33.48 -6.82 1.96
C LEU A 330 -34.43 -7.21 0.81
N GLU A 331 -35.70 -6.87 0.93
CA GLU A 331 -36.74 -7.14 -0.08
C GLU A 331 -36.60 -6.25 -1.32
N THR A 332 -36.00 -5.07 -1.18
CA THR A 332 -35.84 -4.10 -2.27
C THR A 332 -34.44 -3.47 -2.26
N PRO A 333 -33.38 -4.28 -2.39
CA PRO A 333 -32.02 -3.83 -2.10
C PRO A 333 -31.45 -2.81 -3.10
N ALA A 334 -32.05 -2.70 -4.29
CA ALA A 334 -31.69 -1.70 -5.30
C ALA A 334 -32.45 -0.36 -5.15
N SER A 335 -33.41 -0.29 -4.22
CA SER A 335 -34.25 0.90 -3.98
C SER A 335 -34.07 1.37 -2.54
N ASN A 336 -34.31 2.65 -2.28
CA ASN A 336 -34.27 3.24 -0.93
C ASN A 336 -32.89 3.09 -0.22
N LEU A 337 -31.83 3.43 -0.93
CA LEU A 337 -30.47 3.44 -0.42
C LEU A 337 -30.31 4.52 0.66
N LEU A 338 -29.84 4.12 1.85
CA LEU A 338 -29.33 5.03 2.87
C LEU A 338 -27.80 4.98 2.87
N SER A 339 -27.17 6.05 2.40
CA SER A 339 -25.70 6.18 2.48
C SER A 339 -25.27 6.59 3.88
N VAL A 340 -24.25 5.92 4.41
CA VAL A 340 -23.65 6.18 5.71
C VAL A 340 -22.23 6.73 5.48
N PRO A 341 -21.78 7.77 6.20
CA PRO A 341 -20.47 8.39 5.98
C PRO A 341 -19.30 7.56 6.53
N PHE A 342 -19.37 6.23 6.38
CA PHE A 342 -18.28 5.30 6.62
C PHE A 342 -17.68 4.87 5.29
N VAL A 343 -16.40 5.12 5.09
CA VAL A 343 -15.64 4.56 3.97
C VAL A 343 -15.00 3.25 4.44
N CYS A 344 -15.47 2.12 3.92
CA CYS A 344 -15.01 0.80 4.31
C CYS A 344 -14.38 0.06 3.13
N ASP A 345 -13.25 -0.61 3.35
CA ASP A 345 -12.73 -1.60 2.40
C ASP A 345 -13.50 -2.92 2.54
N ARG A 346 -13.82 -3.29 3.79
CA ARG A 346 -14.65 -4.43 4.16
C ARG A 346 -15.54 -4.07 5.36
N VAL A 347 -16.70 -4.69 5.45
CA VAL A 347 -17.64 -4.49 6.54
C VAL A 347 -18.17 -5.83 7.02
N SER A 348 -18.48 -5.92 8.32
CA SER A 348 -19.28 -6.98 8.93
C SER A 348 -20.20 -6.39 9.97
N PHE A 349 -21.37 -6.99 10.18
CA PHE A 349 -22.35 -6.51 11.15
C PHE A 349 -23.18 -7.67 11.68
N ALA A 350 -23.30 -7.79 13.01
CA ALA A 350 -24.17 -8.75 13.68
C ALA A 350 -24.59 -8.24 15.05
N ALA A 351 -25.80 -8.58 15.50
CA ALA A 351 -26.34 -8.29 16.83
C ALA A 351 -26.09 -6.85 17.33
N GLY A 352 -26.27 -5.86 16.42
CA GLY A 352 -26.12 -4.44 16.77
C GLY A 352 -24.69 -3.91 16.80
N ASN A 353 -23.69 -4.73 16.47
CA ASN A 353 -22.27 -4.36 16.41
C ASN A 353 -21.72 -4.49 14.99
N GLY A 354 -20.88 -3.55 14.57
CA GLY A 354 -20.26 -3.53 13.26
C GLY A 354 -18.75 -3.36 13.31
N ILE A 355 -18.06 -3.89 12.29
CA ILE A 355 -16.63 -3.65 11.99
C ILE A 355 -16.52 -3.09 10.60
N CYS A 356 -15.89 -1.94 10.45
CA CYS A 356 -15.50 -1.32 9.18
C CYS A 356 -13.98 -1.33 9.08
N LEU A 357 -13.42 -2.09 8.16
CA LEU A 357 -11.99 -2.07 7.88
C LEU A 357 -11.69 -0.94 6.93
N GLN A 358 -10.68 -0.14 7.24
CA GLN A 358 -10.35 1.08 6.51
C GLN A 358 -8.87 1.15 6.18
N THR A 359 -8.59 1.58 4.95
CA THR A 359 -7.26 2.02 4.51
C THR A 359 -7.22 3.54 4.53
N GLU A 360 -6.42 4.10 5.42
CA GLU A 360 -6.16 5.54 5.44
C GLU A 360 -4.95 5.84 4.59
N ARG A 361 -5.19 6.51 3.46
CA ARG A 361 -4.15 6.95 2.54
C ARG A 361 -3.70 8.35 2.94
N GLY A 362 -2.63 8.42 3.76
CA GLY A 362 -1.94 9.64 4.16
C GLY A 362 -0.51 9.68 3.60
N MET A 363 0.39 10.39 4.26
CA MET A 363 1.83 10.34 3.92
C MET A 363 2.39 8.91 4.07
N PHE A 364 1.82 8.15 5.00
CA PHE A 364 2.00 6.71 5.14
C PHE A 364 0.61 6.09 5.10
N THR A 365 0.47 5.03 4.32
CA THR A 365 -0.75 4.23 4.36
C THR A 365 -0.84 3.58 5.73
N SER A 366 -1.95 3.78 6.42
CA SER A 366 -2.27 3.13 7.68
C SER A 366 -3.59 2.39 7.59
N TYR A 367 -3.74 1.38 8.41
CA TYR A 367 -4.89 0.52 8.39
C TYR A 367 -5.54 0.49 9.76
N LYS A 368 -6.87 0.49 9.80
CA LYS A 368 -7.62 0.42 11.04
C LYS A 368 -8.92 -0.35 10.89
N ALA A 369 -9.41 -0.91 11.98
CA ALA A 369 -10.77 -1.37 12.14
C ALA A 369 -11.53 -0.38 13.02
N VAL A 370 -12.64 0.14 12.52
CA VAL A 370 -13.57 0.97 13.29
C VAL A 370 -14.72 0.08 13.75
N LEU A 371 -14.87 -0.09 15.06
CA LEU A 371 -15.99 -0.78 15.67
C LEU A 371 -17.11 0.24 15.88
N PHE A 372 -18.32 -0.09 15.44
CA PHE A 372 -19.47 0.82 15.50
C PHE A 372 -20.73 0.11 15.96
N ASP A 373 -21.71 0.88 16.44
CA ASP A 373 -22.98 0.36 16.96
C ASP A 373 -24.09 0.33 15.88
N GLU A 374 -25.29 -0.08 16.28
CA GLU A 374 -26.49 -0.13 15.44
C GLU A 374 -26.93 1.23 14.89
N ARG A 375 -26.51 2.34 15.54
CA ARG A 375 -26.73 3.72 15.09
C ARG A 375 -25.63 4.23 14.20
N MET A 376 -24.73 3.35 13.76
CA MET A 376 -23.54 3.70 12.97
C MET A 376 -22.62 4.70 13.67
N GLN A 377 -22.55 4.64 15.03
CA GLN A 377 -21.64 5.47 15.80
C GLN A 377 -20.36 4.70 16.11
N PRO A 378 -19.17 5.28 15.81
CA PRO A 378 -17.90 4.68 16.18
C PRO A 378 -17.80 4.52 17.70
N ARG A 379 -17.37 3.33 18.17
CA ARG A 379 -17.10 3.04 19.57
C ARG A 379 -15.62 2.88 19.85
N HIS A 380 -14.94 2.10 19.03
CA HIS A 380 -13.50 1.83 19.17
C HIS A 380 -12.82 1.90 17.81
N THR A 381 -11.53 2.23 17.83
CA THR A 381 -10.66 2.17 16.66
C THR A 381 -9.45 1.32 16.99
N VAL A 382 -9.27 0.23 16.26
CA VAL A 382 -8.17 -0.71 16.41
C VAL A 382 -7.19 -0.50 15.26
N LYS A 383 -5.92 -0.25 15.56
CA LYS A 383 -4.87 -0.17 14.54
C LYS A 383 -4.60 -1.57 13.98
N LEU A 384 -4.48 -1.67 12.67
CA LEU A 384 -4.15 -2.92 11.98
C LEU A 384 -2.71 -2.88 11.46
N GLU A 385 -2.02 -4.02 11.51
CA GLU A 385 -0.61 -4.15 11.11
C GLU A 385 -0.44 -4.55 9.64
N GLY A 386 -1.51 -4.48 8.84
CA GLY A 386 -1.45 -4.84 7.45
C GLY A 386 -2.71 -4.45 6.69
N SER A 387 -2.69 -4.64 5.36
CA SER A 387 -3.80 -4.29 4.48
C SER A 387 -5.05 -5.12 4.79
N PRO A 388 -6.22 -4.49 4.95
CA PRO A 388 -7.48 -5.18 5.22
C PRO A 388 -7.83 -6.23 4.17
N SER A 389 -8.26 -7.40 4.62
CA SER A 389 -8.65 -8.49 3.75
C SER A 389 -10.07 -8.99 4.02
N ARG A 390 -10.33 -9.54 5.21
CA ARG A 390 -11.62 -10.14 5.58
C ARG A 390 -12.00 -9.75 7.00
N THR A 391 -13.31 -9.70 7.27
CA THR A 391 -13.83 -9.51 8.62
C THR A 391 -15.17 -10.23 8.80
N ARG A 392 -15.43 -10.72 10.01
CA ARG A 392 -16.69 -11.36 10.39
C ARG A 392 -16.95 -11.12 11.86
N ILE A 393 -18.22 -10.92 12.22
CA ILE A 393 -18.67 -10.83 13.62
C ILE A 393 -19.42 -12.09 13.99
N SER A 394 -19.27 -12.57 15.25
CA SER A 394 -20.03 -13.69 15.79
C SER A 394 -21.52 -13.38 15.85
N GLY A 395 -22.37 -14.42 15.79
CA GLY A 395 -23.82 -14.25 15.77
C GLY A 395 -24.39 -13.52 16.99
N ASP A 396 -23.71 -13.59 18.14
CA ASP A 396 -24.05 -12.86 19.38
C ASP A 396 -23.45 -11.44 19.47
N GLY A 397 -22.67 -11.04 18.48
CA GLY A 397 -22.07 -9.70 18.38
C GLY A 397 -20.89 -9.45 19.32
N ARG A 398 -20.40 -10.46 20.08
CA ARG A 398 -19.33 -10.27 21.07
C ARG A 398 -17.93 -10.34 20.49
N LEU A 399 -17.73 -11.14 19.45
CA LEU A 399 -16.42 -11.39 18.84
C LEU A 399 -16.38 -10.86 17.43
N GLY A 400 -15.29 -10.20 17.09
CA GLY A 400 -14.93 -9.82 15.73
C GLY A 400 -13.69 -10.57 15.27
N ALA A 401 -13.71 -11.11 14.05
CA ALA A 401 -12.52 -11.65 13.40
C ALA A 401 -12.05 -10.66 12.33
N VAL A 402 -10.76 -10.34 12.32
CA VAL A 402 -10.13 -9.44 11.35
C VAL A 402 -8.92 -10.14 10.75
N THR A 403 -8.91 -10.25 9.44
CA THR A 403 -7.76 -10.74 8.67
C THR A 403 -7.10 -9.59 7.92
N VAL A 404 -5.80 -9.45 8.05
CA VAL A 404 -4.97 -8.50 7.32
C VAL A 404 -3.85 -9.21 6.56
N PHE A 405 -3.46 -8.68 5.41
CA PHE A 405 -2.22 -9.09 4.76
C PHE A 405 -1.04 -8.40 5.45
N VAL A 406 -0.05 -9.17 5.91
CA VAL A 406 1.18 -8.66 6.52
C VAL A 406 2.36 -8.69 5.56
N THR A 407 2.32 -9.57 4.54
CA THR A 407 3.26 -9.61 3.43
C THR A 407 2.51 -9.92 2.13
N GLY A 408 3.07 -9.56 0.97
CA GLY A 408 2.45 -9.81 -0.34
C GLY A 408 1.17 -9.02 -0.58
N GLN A 409 1.08 -7.80 -0.08
CA GLN A 409 -0.15 -6.99 -0.04
C GLN A 409 -0.72 -6.63 -1.41
N THR A 410 0.09 -6.62 -2.48
CA THR A 410 -0.30 -6.13 -3.81
C THR A 410 -1.08 -7.15 -4.64
N HIS A 411 -1.02 -8.44 -4.30
CA HIS A 411 -1.50 -9.53 -5.17
C HIS A 411 -2.69 -10.33 -4.62
N GLY A 412 -3.13 -10.05 -3.39
CA GLY A 412 -4.26 -10.77 -2.78
C GLY A 412 -4.03 -12.29 -2.69
N TYR A 413 -5.12 -13.06 -2.57
CA TYR A 413 -5.07 -14.52 -2.43
C TYR A 413 -4.68 -15.28 -3.72
N SER A 414 -4.56 -14.61 -4.86
CA SER A 414 -4.09 -15.22 -6.12
C SER A 414 -2.58 -15.43 -6.15
N SER A 415 -1.83 -14.68 -5.35
CA SER A 415 -0.37 -14.83 -5.19
C SER A 415 -0.04 -16.09 -4.38
N SER A 416 1.06 -16.77 -4.75
CA SER A 416 1.60 -17.90 -3.98
C SER A 416 2.33 -17.44 -2.70
N SER A 417 2.68 -16.16 -2.61
CA SER A 417 3.58 -15.57 -1.61
C SER A 417 2.91 -14.48 -0.76
N PHE A 418 1.76 -14.77 -0.15
CA PHE A 418 1.17 -13.87 0.83
C PHE A 418 1.21 -14.45 2.23
N SER A 419 1.28 -13.58 3.23
CA SER A 419 1.08 -13.93 4.64
C SER A 419 -0.05 -13.08 5.21
N THR A 420 -0.87 -13.68 6.05
CA THR A 420 -1.98 -13.01 6.73
C THR A 420 -1.82 -13.15 8.23
N ARG A 421 -2.34 -12.17 8.97
CA ARG A 421 -2.62 -12.29 10.40
C ARG A 421 -4.12 -12.24 10.60
N THR A 422 -4.66 -13.20 11.35
CA THR A 422 -6.08 -13.26 11.68
C THR A 422 -6.27 -13.16 13.18
N SER A 423 -6.75 -12.01 13.63
CA SER A 423 -6.99 -11.67 15.04
C SER A 423 -8.45 -11.79 15.40
N LEU A 424 -8.73 -12.24 16.63
CA LEU A 424 -10.02 -12.18 17.26
C LEU A 424 -10.07 -11.00 18.23
N ILE A 425 -11.10 -10.18 18.12
CA ILE A 425 -11.27 -8.91 18.86
C ILE A 425 -12.54 -9.00 19.70
N ASP A 426 -12.48 -8.55 20.95
CA ASP A 426 -13.64 -8.28 21.78
C ASP A 426 -14.35 -7.02 21.29
N MET A 427 -15.61 -7.14 20.89
CA MET A 427 -16.37 -6.04 20.30
C MET A 427 -16.76 -4.96 21.32
N ALA A 428 -16.77 -5.28 22.61
CA ALA A 428 -17.13 -4.32 23.66
C ALA A 428 -15.96 -3.44 24.08
N SER A 429 -14.74 -4.01 24.15
CA SER A 429 -13.52 -3.28 24.54
C SER A 429 -12.69 -2.80 23.35
N GLY A 430 -12.80 -3.45 22.20
CA GLY A 430 -11.90 -3.24 21.05
C GLY A 430 -10.52 -3.88 21.22
N GLU A 431 -10.32 -4.71 22.23
CA GLU A 431 -9.04 -5.36 22.49
C GLU A 431 -8.89 -6.65 21.69
N GLU A 432 -7.68 -6.94 21.23
CA GLU A 432 -7.32 -8.21 20.62
C GLU A 432 -7.28 -9.29 21.72
N ILE A 433 -8.11 -10.32 21.59
CA ILE A 433 -8.15 -11.45 22.52
C ILE A 433 -7.02 -12.44 22.22
N THR A 434 -6.80 -12.71 20.93
CA THR A 434 -5.81 -13.70 20.45
C THR A 434 -5.71 -13.61 18.92
N ASP A 435 -4.67 -14.19 18.34
CA ASP A 435 -4.64 -14.52 16.93
C ASP A 435 -4.68 -16.05 16.72
N LEU A 436 -5.01 -16.49 15.50
CA LEU A 436 -5.19 -17.91 15.20
C LEU A 436 -3.89 -18.71 15.22
N GLU A 437 -2.73 -18.07 15.09
CA GLU A 437 -1.43 -18.74 15.17
C GLU A 437 -1.09 -19.22 16.60
N GLN A 438 -1.76 -18.65 17.60
CA GLN A 438 -1.62 -19.06 19.01
C GLN A 438 -2.44 -20.31 19.37
N PHE A 439 -3.25 -20.82 18.43
CA PHE A 439 -4.04 -22.03 18.65
C PHE A 439 -3.21 -23.28 18.37
N THR A 440 -3.56 -24.37 19.07
CA THR A 440 -2.95 -25.67 18.75
C THR A 440 -3.70 -26.33 17.59
N THR A 441 -2.99 -26.67 16.52
CA THR A 441 -3.58 -27.30 15.33
C THR A 441 -3.44 -28.83 15.37
N TRP A 442 -4.52 -29.55 15.02
CA TRP A 442 -4.62 -30.99 15.04
C TRP A 442 -5.10 -31.54 13.70
N ARG A 443 -4.54 -32.67 13.28
CA ARG A 443 -4.99 -33.44 12.12
C ARG A 443 -5.08 -34.92 12.49
N ASN A 444 -6.25 -35.54 12.34
CA ASN A 444 -6.48 -36.95 12.65
C ASN A 444 -6.01 -37.35 14.08
N GLY A 445 -6.25 -36.49 15.06
CA GLY A 445 -5.84 -36.73 16.45
C GLY A 445 -4.37 -36.46 16.77
N VAL A 446 -3.57 -36.06 15.79
CA VAL A 446 -2.15 -35.73 15.95
C VAL A 446 -1.96 -34.21 15.92
N LYS A 447 -1.16 -33.66 16.84
CA LYS A 447 -0.79 -32.25 16.85
C LYS A 447 0.13 -31.93 15.69
N VAL A 448 -0.22 -30.92 14.91
CA VAL A 448 0.57 -30.44 13.77
C VAL A 448 1.26 -29.14 14.14
N HIS A 449 2.53 -29.01 13.73
CA HIS A 449 3.32 -27.79 13.85
C HIS A 449 4.00 -27.53 12.52
N ALA A 450 3.83 -26.32 11.99
CA ALA A 450 4.59 -25.87 10.83
C ALA A 450 4.86 -24.37 10.95
N ALA A 451 5.98 -23.93 10.41
CA ALA A 451 6.40 -22.52 10.46
C ALA A 451 5.68 -21.65 9.41
N ASP A 452 4.98 -22.27 8.45
CA ASP A 452 4.27 -21.63 7.35
C ASP A 452 2.75 -21.59 7.55
N PHE A 453 2.26 -21.74 8.78
CA PHE A 453 0.84 -21.58 9.07
C PHE A 453 0.37 -20.19 8.70
N ASN A 454 -0.74 -20.14 7.97
CA ASN A 454 -1.31 -18.91 7.47
C ASN A 454 -2.84 -19.02 7.49
N PHE A 455 -3.54 -18.14 8.24
CA PHE A 455 -4.97 -18.25 8.50
C PHE A 455 -5.75 -17.08 7.94
N TRP A 456 -6.96 -17.34 7.37
CA TRP A 456 -7.88 -16.30 6.95
C TRP A 456 -9.33 -16.76 6.84
N GLY A 457 -10.26 -15.80 6.67
CA GLY A 457 -11.66 -16.07 6.31
C GLY A 457 -12.45 -16.77 7.41
N VAL A 458 -12.42 -16.22 8.62
CA VAL A 458 -13.19 -16.77 9.76
C VAL A 458 -14.70 -16.64 9.52
N THR A 459 -15.46 -17.66 9.92
CA THR A 459 -16.91 -17.65 10.08
C THR A 459 -17.29 -18.35 11.39
N PHE A 460 -18.19 -17.75 12.16
CA PHE A 460 -18.58 -18.26 13.49
C PHE A 460 -19.80 -19.16 13.42
N ALA A 461 -19.86 -20.19 14.26
CA ALA A 461 -21.05 -20.95 14.54
C ALA A 461 -22.00 -20.18 15.49
N ARG A 462 -23.24 -20.65 15.61
CA ARG A 462 -24.27 -20.00 16.46
C ARG A 462 -23.86 -19.87 17.92
N ASP A 463 -23.08 -20.82 18.46
CA ASP A 463 -22.62 -20.83 19.85
C ASP A 463 -21.51 -19.80 20.13
N SER A 464 -21.00 -19.14 19.07
CA SER A 464 -19.91 -18.17 19.13
C SER A 464 -18.61 -18.69 19.76
N ASN A 465 -18.53 -20.00 20.09
CA ASN A 465 -17.32 -20.70 20.55
C ASN A 465 -16.68 -21.47 19.40
N ALA A 466 -17.47 -22.20 18.62
CA ALA A 466 -17.00 -22.85 17.42
C ALA A 466 -16.92 -21.86 16.26
N PHE A 467 -15.87 -21.98 15.45
CA PHE A 467 -15.70 -21.21 14.23
C PHE A 467 -15.00 -22.05 13.17
N TYR A 468 -15.05 -21.59 11.92
CA TYR A 468 -14.32 -22.19 10.81
C TYR A 468 -13.43 -21.14 10.16
N ALA A 469 -12.28 -21.59 9.63
CA ALA A 469 -11.33 -20.72 8.94
C ALA A 469 -10.57 -21.50 7.86
N THR A 470 -9.87 -20.79 6.99
CA THR A 470 -8.87 -21.37 6.10
C THR A 470 -7.54 -21.45 6.84
N LEU A 471 -6.86 -22.58 6.73
CA LEU A 471 -5.44 -22.76 7.03
C LEU A 471 -4.69 -23.06 5.73
N LYS A 472 -3.63 -22.31 5.43
CA LYS A 472 -2.65 -22.68 4.41
C LYS A 472 -1.38 -23.16 5.09
N THR A 473 -0.88 -24.31 4.66
CA THR A 473 0.43 -24.87 5.04
C THR A 473 0.88 -25.88 4.00
N ASP A 474 2.19 -26.02 3.80
CA ASP A 474 2.78 -26.94 2.82
C ASP A 474 2.18 -26.77 1.40
N GLY A 475 1.97 -25.51 1.01
CA GLY A 475 1.39 -25.16 -0.30
C GLY A 475 -0.08 -25.53 -0.51
N LYS A 476 -0.77 -26.07 0.50
CA LYS A 476 -2.18 -26.51 0.45
C LYS A 476 -3.06 -25.69 1.36
N THR A 477 -4.34 -25.60 1.02
CA THR A 477 -5.36 -24.94 1.85
C THR A 477 -6.29 -25.97 2.48
N TYR A 478 -6.72 -25.71 3.69
CA TYR A 478 -7.56 -26.59 4.48
C TYR A 478 -8.67 -25.81 5.19
N LEU A 479 -9.83 -26.44 5.34
CA LEU A 479 -10.82 -26.04 6.33
C LEU A 479 -10.36 -26.48 7.71
N VAL A 480 -10.30 -25.54 8.64
CA VAL A 480 -10.14 -25.84 10.06
C VAL A 480 -11.41 -25.48 10.84
N GLN A 481 -11.77 -26.32 11.80
CA GLN A 481 -12.74 -26.01 12.83
C GLN A 481 -11.99 -25.57 14.08
N GLY A 482 -12.33 -24.40 14.60
CA GLY A 482 -11.77 -23.83 15.81
C GLY A 482 -12.71 -23.98 16.98
N ASP A 483 -12.14 -24.18 18.16
CA ASP A 483 -12.78 -24.07 19.47
C ASP A 483 -12.05 -22.96 20.25
N LEU A 484 -12.74 -21.87 20.53
CA LEU A 484 -12.18 -20.70 21.18
C LEU A 484 -11.79 -20.99 22.63
N GLY A 485 -12.65 -21.70 23.35
CA GLY A 485 -12.43 -22.03 24.78
C GLY A 485 -11.23 -22.95 24.98
N LEU A 486 -11.02 -23.90 24.08
CA LEU A 486 -9.89 -24.84 24.10
C LEU A 486 -8.64 -24.31 23.38
N ARG A 487 -8.75 -23.20 22.65
CA ARG A 487 -7.70 -22.68 21.74
C ARG A 487 -7.15 -23.78 20.83
N LYS A 488 -8.08 -24.50 20.21
CA LYS A 488 -7.77 -25.67 19.39
C LYS A 488 -8.31 -25.48 17.98
N LEU A 489 -7.53 -25.86 16.96
CA LEU A 489 -7.93 -25.98 15.57
C LEU A 489 -7.86 -27.44 15.14
N THR A 490 -8.86 -27.90 14.40
CA THR A 490 -8.89 -29.26 13.85
C THR A 490 -9.03 -29.16 12.34
N ILE A 491 -8.10 -29.73 11.57
CA ILE A 491 -8.15 -29.79 10.11
C ILE A 491 -9.24 -30.80 9.71
N LEU A 492 -10.18 -30.35 8.86
CA LEU A 492 -11.34 -31.14 8.45
C LEU A 492 -11.27 -31.52 6.98
N HIS A 493 -10.95 -30.59 6.08
CA HIS A 493 -11.10 -30.78 4.63
C HIS A 493 -9.99 -30.04 3.87
N GLU A 494 -9.56 -30.58 2.71
CA GLU A 494 -8.48 -30.00 1.88
C GLU A 494 -9.05 -29.20 0.70
N ASN A 495 -8.28 -28.24 0.17
CA ASN A 495 -8.60 -27.36 -0.95
C ASN A 495 -9.86 -26.52 -0.72
N LEU A 496 -9.89 -25.79 0.40
CA LEU A 496 -10.99 -24.94 0.79
C LEU A 496 -10.47 -23.57 1.25
N GLU A 497 -11.04 -22.48 0.72
CA GLU A 497 -10.67 -21.13 1.04
C GLU A 497 -11.90 -20.24 1.36
N CYS A 498 -11.75 -19.31 2.31
CA CYS A 498 -12.76 -18.33 2.74
C CYS A 498 -14.12 -18.99 3.05
N PRO A 499 -14.19 -19.89 4.05
CA PRO A 499 -15.45 -20.52 4.43
C PRO A 499 -16.48 -19.49 4.89
N SER A 500 -17.74 -19.76 4.59
CA SER A 500 -18.91 -19.04 5.12
C SER A 500 -19.96 -20.07 5.55
N LEU A 501 -20.27 -20.08 6.85
CA LEU A 501 -21.21 -21.02 7.44
C LEU A 501 -22.65 -20.55 7.22
N SER A 502 -23.52 -21.48 6.81
CA SER A 502 -24.95 -21.20 6.64
C SER A 502 -25.64 -20.85 7.96
N PRO A 503 -26.77 -20.11 7.92
CA PRO A 503 -27.51 -19.75 9.13
C PRO A 503 -27.95 -20.94 9.98
N ASN A 504 -28.22 -22.11 9.35
CA ASN A 504 -28.59 -23.34 10.04
C ASN A 504 -27.37 -24.15 10.55
N ASN A 505 -26.12 -23.67 10.38
CA ASN A 505 -24.86 -24.33 10.74
C ASN A 505 -24.59 -25.67 10.04
N ARG A 506 -25.25 -25.96 8.93
CA ARG A 506 -25.13 -27.24 8.24
C ARG A 506 -24.18 -27.20 7.05
N LEU A 507 -24.18 -26.10 6.30
CA LEU A 507 -23.46 -25.95 5.05
C LEU A 507 -22.34 -24.94 5.17
N ILE A 508 -21.23 -25.18 4.49
CA ILE A 508 -20.18 -24.18 4.28
C ILE A 508 -20.08 -23.87 2.80
N ALA A 509 -20.36 -22.63 2.43
CA ALA A 509 -20.04 -22.12 1.11
C ALA A 509 -18.58 -21.60 1.09
N PHE A 510 -17.81 -21.88 0.04
CA PHE A 510 -16.38 -21.61 -0.01
C PHE A 510 -15.83 -21.47 -1.42
N LYS A 511 -14.61 -20.96 -1.53
CA LYS A 511 -13.86 -20.95 -2.78
C LYS A 511 -12.98 -22.19 -2.87
N LYS A 512 -13.04 -22.89 -3.99
CA LYS A 512 -12.19 -24.02 -4.32
C LYS A 512 -11.31 -23.70 -5.51
N ARG A 513 -10.02 -24.03 -5.41
CA ARG A 513 -9.08 -23.81 -6.51
C ARG A 513 -9.17 -24.96 -7.52
N THR A 514 -9.86 -24.74 -8.62
CA THR A 514 -10.09 -25.72 -9.70
C THR A 514 -9.86 -25.13 -11.09
N GLY A 515 -9.76 -23.83 -11.20
CA GLY A 515 -9.54 -23.12 -12.46
C GLY A 515 -8.06 -22.83 -12.74
N PRO A 516 -7.75 -22.22 -13.89
CA PRO A 516 -6.39 -21.78 -14.24
C PRO A 516 -5.91 -20.65 -13.32
N ASP A 517 -4.60 -20.39 -13.26
CA ASP A 517 -3.97 -19.44 -12.34
C ASP A 517 -4.56 -18.00 -12.38
N LEU A 518 -5.00 -17.55 -13.55
CA LEU A 518 -5.64 -16.23 -13.70
C LEU A 518 -7.12 -16.19 -13.27
N ALA A 519 -7.76 -17.34 -13.09
CA ALA A 519 -9.16 -17.48 -12.72
C ALA A 519 -9.38 -18.76 -11.87
N PRO A 520 -8.68 -18.87 -10.71
CA PRO A 520 -8.50 -20.17 -10.05
C PRO A 520 -9.73 -20.66 -9.30
N TRP A 521 -10.60 -19.77 -8.84
CA TRP A 521 -11.64 -20.15 -7.89
C TRP A 521 -13.00 -20.44 -8.51
N ARG A 522 -13.64 -21.46 -8.00
CA ARG A 522 -15.06 -21.76 -8.19
C ARG A 522 -15.73 -21.84 -6.83
N ILE A 523 -17.00 -21.47 -6.78
CA ILE A 523 -17.80 -21.58 -5.56
C ILE A 523 -18.29 -23.02 -5.40
N TYR A 524 -18.11 -23.55 -4.20
CA TYR A 524 -18.56 -24.88 -3.77
C TYR A 524 -19.33 -24.77 -2.47
N VAL A 525 -20.10 -25.79 -2.18
CA VAL A 525 -20.79 -25.99 -0.90
C VAL A 525 -20.38 -27.33 -0.32
N LEU A 526 -20.02 -27.36 0.96
CA LEU A 526 -19.70 -28.55 1.74
C LEU A 526 -20.80 -28.77 2.79
N ASP A 527 -21.41 -29.97 2.82
CA ASP A 527 -22.28 -30.39 3.90
C ASP A 527 -21.43 -30.92 5.06
N LEU A 528 -21.49 -30.27 6.22
CA LEU A 528 -20.68 -30.59 7.40
C LEU A 528 -21.06 -31.93 8.05
N THR A 529 -22.27 -32.47 7.78
CA THR A 529 -22.72 -33.75 8.30
C THR A 529 -22.18 -34.92 7.51
N THR A 530 -22.19 -34.77 6.18
CA THR A 530 -21.77 -35.87 5.25
C THR A 530 -20.33 -35.69 4.76
N MET A 531 -19.77 -34.49 4.92
CA MET A 531 -18.47 -34.07 4.36
C MET A 531 -18.42 -34.22 2.82
N VAL A 532 -19.56 -34.15 2.16
CA VAL A 532 -19.68 -34.17 0.70
C VAL A 532 -19.77 -32.74 0.19
N GLU A 533 -18.96 -32.42 -0.81
CA GLU A 533 -18.96 -31.12 -1.47
C GLU A 533 -19.54 -31.21 -2.90
N HIS A 534 -20.11 -30.10 -3.36
CA HIS A 534 -20.56 -29.94 -4.75
C HIS A 534 -20.36 -28.50 -5.23
N PRO A 535 -20.16 -28.26 -6.54
CA PRO A 535 -20.05 -26.92 -7.09
C PRO A 535 -21.43 -26.25 -7.15
N ILE A 536 -21.44 -24.91 -7.00
CA ILE A 536 -22.60 -24.09 -7.38
C ILE A 536 -22.59 -23.95 -8.92
N ALA A 537 -23.26 -24.86 -9.62
CA ALA A 537 -23.20 -24.96 -11.08
C ALA A 537 -23.74 -23.70 -11.80
N GLY A 538 -24.61 -22.93 -11.15
CA GLY A 538 -25.13 -21.67 -11.67
C GLY A 538 -24.11 -20.52 -11.75
N GLU A 539 -22.91 -20.67 -11.12
CA GLU A 539 -21.80 -19.72 -11.20
C GLU A 539 -20.53 -20.38 -11.73
N THR A 540 -20.15 -20.02 -12.94
CA THR A 540 -18.99 -20.62 -13.63
C THR A 540 -17.76 -19.70 -13.70
N ARG A 541 -17.88 -18.46 -13.26
CA ARG A 541 -16.77 -17.47 -13.23
C ARG A 541 -15.88 -17.69 -12.01
N SER A 542 -14.69 -17.08 -12.04
CA SER A 542 -13.80 -17.08 -10.88
C SER A 542 -14.25 -16.01 -9.87
N VAL A 543 -14.63 -16.44 -8.67
CA VAL A 543 -15.10 -15.57 -7.59
C VAL A 543 -14.04 -15.51 -6.49
N ASP A 544 -13.47 -14.33 -6.26
CA ASP A 544 -12.51 -14.05 -5.18
C ASP A 544 -13.15 -13.18 -4.09
N ASP A 545 -14.16 -13.71 -3.41
CA ASP A 545 -14.78 -13.05 -2.28
C ASP A 545 -15.07 -14.03 -1.13
N GLN A 546 -15.35 -13.51 0.07
CA GLN A 546 -15.95 -14.27 1.16
C GLN A 546 -17.47 -14.18 1.00
N LEU A 547 -18.09 -15.34 0.85
CA LEU A 547 -19.51 -15.43 0.58
C LEU A 547 -20.33 -15.02 1.81
N GLU A 548 -21.50 -14.44 1.57
CA GLU A 548 -22.50 -14.13 2.58
C GLU A 548 -23.78 -14.94 2.28
N TRP A 549 -24.42 -15.51 3.30
CA TRP A 549 -25.67 -16.26 3.13
C TRP A 549 -26.88 -15.33 3.14
N LEU A 550 -27.61 -15.28 2.03
CA LEU A 550 -28.90 -14.59 1.95
C LEU A 550 -29.97 -15.35 2.78
N ASP A 551 -29.97 -16.66 2.67
CA ASP A 551 -30.79 -17.64 3.39
C ASP A 551 -30.05 -18.99 3.39
N ASP A 552 -30.69 -20.10 3.76
CA ASP A 552 -30.05 -21.43 3.74
C ASP A 552 -29.90 -22.04 2.34
N GLU A 553 -30.41 -21.38 1.30
CA GLU A 553 -30.45 -21.87 -0.08
C GLU A 553 -29.70 -20.95 -1.06
N HIS A 554 -29.36 -19.72 -0.67
CA HIS A 554 -28.72 -18.74 -1.54
C HIS A 554 -27.54 -18.05 -0.88
N VAL A 555 -26.51 -17.79 -1.70
CA VAL A 555 -25.31 -17.03 -1.31
C VAL A 555 -25.16 -15.75 -2.11
N LEU A 556 -24.62 -14.71 -1.44
CA LEU A 556 -24.25 -13.42 -2.03
C LEU A 556 -22.73 -13.30 -2.09
N TYR A 557 -22.23 -12.61 -3.12
CA TYR A 557 -20.81 -12.30 -3.28
C TYR A 557 -20.62 -11.05 -4.15
N GLY A 558 -19.56 -10.31 -3.88
CA GLY A 558 -19.14 -9.18 -4.70
C GLY A 558 -18.29 -9.65 -5.88
N MET A 559 -18.54 -9.11 -7.07
CA MET A 559 -17.72 -9.36 -8.24
C MET A 559 -17.52 -8.11 -9.08
N ARG A 560 -16.27 -7.83 -9.45
CA ARG A 560 -15.94 -6.74 -10.38
C ARG A 560 -16.52 -7.01 -11.75
N ARG A 561 -17.06 -5.96 -12.41
CA ARG A 561 -17.58 -6.06 -13.80
C ARG A 561 -16.49 -6.43 -14.80
N SER A 562 -15.26 -6.01 -14.58
CA SER A 562 -14.07 -6.45 -15.32
C SER A 562 -12.81 -6.27 -14.47
N SER A 563 -11.70 -6.86 -14.89
CA SER A 563 -10.40 -6.72 -14.21
C SER A 563 -9.89 -5.26 -14.16
N GLN A 564 -10.34 -4.41 -15.07
CA GLN A 564 -9.98 -3.00 -15.15
C GLN A 564 -11.03 -2.07 -14.52
N SER A 565 -12.18 -2.60 -14.09
CA SER A 565 -13.27 -1.82 -13.50
C SER A 565 -13.10 -1.68 -11.99
N ALA A 566 -13.28 -0.47 -11.47
CA ALA A 566 -13.46 -0.24 -10.03
C ALA A 566 -14.88 -0.63 -9.57
N LEU A 567 -15.84 -0.78 -10.51
CA LEU A 567 -17.21 -1.12 -10.23
C LEU A 567 -17.36 -2.62 -9.97
N SER A 568 -18.04 -2.95 -8.89
CA SER A 568 -18.47 -4.31 -8.53
C SER A 568 -19.99 -4.37 -8.46
N ASP A 569 -20.53 -5.56 -8.66
CA ASP A 569 -21.93 -5.86 -8.39
C ASP A 569 -22.01 -6.99 -7.34
N VAL A 570 -23.02 -6.94 -6.48
CA VAL A 570 -23.37 -8.07 -5.63
C VAL A 570 -24.25 -9.01 -6.42
N TRP A 571 -23.82 -10.27 -6.49
CA TRP A 571 -24.50 -11.37 -7.17
C TRP A 571 -25.15 -12.30 -6.17
N VAL A 572 -26.20 -12.99 -6.60
CA VAL A 572 -26.85 -14.07 -5.86
C VAL A 572 -26.80 -15.36 -6.66
N ALA A 573 -26.49 -16.46 -6.00
CA ALA A 573 -26.51 -17.81 -6.59
C ALA A 573 -27.22 -18.78 -5.66
N ALA A 574 -28.05 -19.67 -6.25
CA ALA A 574 -28.66 -20.78 -5.54
C ALA A 574 -27.62 -21.88 -5.27
N VAL A 575 -27.57 -22.41 -4.04
CA VAL A 575 -26.55 -23.40 -3.64
C VAL A 575 -26.72 -24.76 -4.33
N ASP A 576 -27.95 -25.10 -4.75
CA ASP A 576 -28.25 -26.29 -5.55
C ASP A 576 -27.79 -26.19 -7.02
N GLY A 577 -27.39 -24.96 -7.44
CA GLY A 577 -26.88 -24.70 -8.78
C GLY A 577 -27.95 -24.83 -9.90
N THR A 578 -29.23 -24.92 -9.58
CA THR A 578 -30.32 -25.12 -10.55
C THR A 578 -30.60 -23.90 -11.41
N THR A 579 -30.27 -22.71 -10.91
CA THR A 579 -30.50 -21.44 -11.60
C THR A 579 -29.18 -20.69 -11.82
N PRO A 580 -29.01 -19.98 -12.98
CA PRO A 580 -27.87 -19.13 -13.19
C PRO A 580 -27.78 -18.00 -12.14
N ALA A 581 -26.56 -17.69 -11.73
CA ALA A 581 -26.30 -16.53 -10.87
C ALA A 581 -26.76 -15.23 -11.55
N ARG A 582 -27.31 -14.31 -10.78
CA ARG A 582 -27.81 -13.03 -11.26
C ARG A 582 -27.35 -11.86 -10.36
N VAL A 583 -27.34 -10.66 -10.91
CA VAL A 583 -27.08 -9.45 -10.13
C VAL A 583 -28.21 -9.27 -9.11
N PHE A 584 -27.84 -9.11 -7.85
CA PHE A 584 -28.73 -8.83 -6.73
C PHE A 584 -28.76 -7.34 -6.41
N VAL A 585 -27.57 -6.71 -6.30
CA VAL A 585 -27.43 -5.26 -6.15
C VAL A 585 -26.36 -4.76 -7.11
N PRO A 586 -26.66 -3.85 -8.02
CA PRO A 586 -25.65 -3.22 -8.86
C PRO A 586 -24.78 -2.24 -8.05
N GLU A 587 -23.54 -2.01 -8.50
CA GLU A 587 -22.59 -1.04 -7.94
C GLU A 587 -22.36 -1.22 -6.43
N ALA A 588 -22.26 -2.48 -6.01
CA ALA A 588 -22.15 -2.90 -4.63
C ALA A 588 -21.07 -3.99 -4.45
N ASP A 589 -20.54 -4.07 -3.22
CA ASP A 589 -19.50 -5.02 -2.84
C ASP A 589 -19.58 -5.29 -1.32
N SER A 590 -18.96 -6.38 -0.82
CA SER A 590 -18.92 -6.73 0.60
C SER A 590 -20.32 -6.80 1.25
N PRO A 591 -21.26 -7.59 0.72
CA PRO A 591 -22.62 -7.68 1.23
C PRO A 591 -22.67 -8.33 2.61
N ILE A 592 -23.52 -7.81 3.50
CA ILE A 592 -23.82 -8.38 4.82
C ILE A 592 -25.34 -8.39 5.03
N VAL A 593 -25.88 -9.55 5.32
CA VAL A 593 -27.32 -9.72 5.61
C VAL A 593 -27.57 -9.58 7.11
N VAL A 594 -28.31 -8.56 7.48
CA VAL A 594 -28.74 -8.31 8.85
C VAL A 594 -30.17 -8.78 9.02
N ARG A 595 -30.36 -9.87 9.79
CA ARG A 595 -31.67 -10.45 10.08
C ARG A 595 -32.25 -9.86 11.35
N THR A 596 -33.55 -9.70 11.41
CA THR A 596 -34.25 -9.35 12.66
C THR A 596 -34.25 -10.55 13.61
N SER A 597 -34.28 -10.27 14.91
CA SER A 597 -34.25 -11.29 15.97
C SER A 597 -35.39 -12.33 15.87
N SER A 598 -36.52 -11.97 15.27
CA SER A 598 -37.65 -12.90 15.01
C SER A 598 -37.32 -13.95 13.93
N GLN A 599 -36.43 -13.65 12.98
CA GLN A 599 -35.98 -14.57 11.91
C GLN A 599 -34.73 -15.36 12.32
N ALA A 600 -33.94 -14.84 13.25
CA ALA A 600 -32.76 -15.55 13.76
C ALA A 600 -33.12 -16.73 14.68
N ALA A 601 -34.36 -16.80 15.15
CA ALA A 601 -34.87 -17.82 16.10
C ALA A 601 -35.66 -18.96 15.44
N GLN A 602 -35.80 -18.99 14.10
CA GLN A 602 -36.42 -20.14 13.44
C GLN A 602 -35.42 -21.30 13.32
N PRO A 603 -35.79 -22.50 13.77
CA PRO A 603 -34.92 -23.68 13.81
C PRO A 603 -34.54 -24.21 12.43
#